data_f6c88d97892647b9508e4b8c562bbfa8
#
_entry.id   f6c88d97892647b9508e4b8c562bbfa8
#
_cell.length_a   1.000
_cell.length_b   1.000
_cell.length_c   1.000
_cell.angle_alpha   90.00
_cell.angle_beta   90.00
_cell.angle_gamma   90.00
#
_symmetry.space_group_name_H-M   'P 1'
#
loop_
_entity.id
_entity.type
_entity.pdbx_description
1 polymer ?
#
loop_
_entity_poly.entity_id
_entity_poly.type
_entity_poly.pdbx_seq_one_letter_code
_entity_poly.pdbx_strand_id
1 'polypeptide(L)'
;LSTQDKKFAAALFYGVLERQITLDNIIREYSRNPKNKLGTEVRVILRMGLYQLLYMDSVPDNAAVDESVKLAKKNRNPAASGFVNAMLREFIRNDKKLPKGRNATEELSIEYSAPVWLTEKWTREYGKDICLEMLKTSVGQAPVTARVNTVFHSLESTLDMLAEEGITFERLSVLPDCIRICGAGAVEHTKAYKEGRIHVQDLSSQLCCAALDPKENDTVLDLCAAPGGKTFTIAERMNNKGRVLAFDLHRNRAGLIESGAKRLGLDCISAGVNNAKVYDEKMPRADKVLCDAPCSGLGVIRRKPEIKYKEPSDFDRLPEIQYDILKTSAEYVKVGGTLVYSTCTL
;
A
#
# COMPACT_ATOMS: atom_id res chain seq x y z
N LEU A 1 -20.55 14.60 8.20
CA LEU A 1 -19.14 14.96 8.40
C LEU A 1 -18.69 15.89 7.29
N SER A 2 -18.05 17.02 7.65
CA SER A 2 -17.39 17.91 6.69
C SER A 2 -16.23 17.18 5.96
N THR A 3 -15.73 17.76 4.86
CA THR A 3 -14.56 17.22 4.17
C THR A 3 -13.33 17.18 5.08
N GLN A 4 -13.20 18.18 5.96
CA GLN A 4 -12.12 18.26 6.94
C GLN A 4 -12.22 17.15 7.99
N ASP A 5 -13.43 16.88 8.52
CA ASP A 5 -13.67 15.80 9.48
C ASP A 5 -13.34 14.42 8.88
N LYS A 6 -13.71 14.21 7.62
CA LYS A 6 -13.38 12.96 6.90
C LYS A 6 -11.88 12.78 6.76
N LYS A 7 -11.14 13.84 6.41
CA LYS A 7 -9.67 13.80 6.31
C LYS A 7 -9.03 13.53 7.68
N PHE A 8 -9.52 14.20 8.72
CA PHE A 8 -9.04 13.99 10.09
C PHE A 8 -9.28 12.55 10.56
N ALA A 9 -10.51 12.04 10.39
CA ALA A 9 -10.86 10.68 10.77
C ALA A 9 -10.02 9.64 10.02
N ALA A 10 -9.80 9.83 8.73
CA ALA A 10 -8.95 8.94 7.92
C ALA A 10 -7.49 9.00 8.39
N ALA A 11 -6.93 10.18 8.63
CA ALA A 11 -5.56 10.34 9.14
C ALA A 11 -5.39 9.66 10.51
N LEU A 12 -6.35 9.84 11.42
CA LEU A 12 -6.34 9.20 12.73
C LEU A 12 -6.44 7.67 12.60
N PHE A 13 -7.36 7.16 11.78
CA PHE A 13 -7.56 5.72 11.60
C PHE A 13 -6.32 5.03 11.05
N TYR A 14 -5.82 5.50 9.90
CA TYR A 14 -4.66 4.89 9.25
C TYR A 14 -3.38 5.10 10.05
N GLY A 15 -3.24 6.25 10.72
CA GLY A 15 -2.09 6.53 11.56
C GLY A 15 -2.03 5.67 12.82
N VAL A 16 -3.16 5.45 13.48
CA VAL A 16 -3.24 4.50 14.61
C VAL A 16 -2.89 3.08 14.15
N LEU A 17 -3.39 2.67 12.98
CA LEU A 17 -3.08 1.37 12.41
C LEU A 17 -1.58 1.26 12.09
N GLU A 18 -0.99 2.27 11.47
CA GLU A 18 0.45 2.29 11.15
C GLU A 18 1.33 2.20 12.40
N ARG A 19 0.97 2.93 13.47
CA ARG A 19 1.78 3.09 14.68
C ARG A 19 1.37 2.18 15.84
N GLN A 20 0.55 1.18 15.59
CA GLN A 20 -0.05 0.35 16.65
C GLN A 20 0.98 -0.28 17.60
N ILE A 21 2.13 -0.76 17.09
CA ILE A 21 3.18 -1.38 17.92
C ILE A 21 3.80 -0.36 18.87
N THR A 22 4.12 0.84 18.37
CA THR A 22 4.62 1.95 19.20
C THR A 22 3.61 2.30 20.28
N LEU A 23 2.35 2.50 19.88
CA LEU A 23 1.28 2.90 20.80
C LEU A 23 1.01 1.85 21.88
N ASP A 24 1.04 0.55 21.52
CA ASP A 24 0.85 -0.53 22.49
C ASP A 24 2.03 -0.66 23.47
N ASN A 25 3.26 -0.37 23.03
CA ASN A 25 4.40 -0.34 23.91
C ASN A 25 4.30 0.82 24.91
N ILE A 26 3.84 2.00 24.46
CA ILE A 26 3.58 3.14 25.37
C ILE A 26 2.47 2.78 26.36
N ILE A 27 1.37 2.20 25.92
CA ILE A 27 0.28 1.76 26.81
C ILE A 27 0.81 0.78 27.85
N ARG A 28 1.66 -0.16 27.48
CA ARG A 28 2.25 -1.14 28.39
C ARG A 28 3.16 -0.49 29.43
N GLU A 29 4.02 0.43 29.02
CA GLU A 29 4.99 1.12 29.90
C GLU A 29 4.29 2.02 30.91
N TYR A 30 3.36 2.84 30.45
CA TYR A 30 2.68 3.82 31.29
C TYR A 30 1.44 3.27 32.02
N SER A 31 1.11 1.98 31.84
CA SER A 31 0.06 1.33 32.64
C SER A 31 0.58 0.88 33.98
N ARG A 32 0.02 1.38 35.08
CA ARG A 32 0.40 1.00 36.46
C ARG A 32 0.30 -0.49 36.73
N ASN A 33 -0.53 -1.22 35.98
CA ASN A 33 -0.69 -2.66 36.10
C ASN A 33 -0.72 -3.32 34.72
N PRO A 34 0.45 -3.59 34.12
CA PRO A 34 0.55 -4.14 32.75
C PRO A 34 -0.03 -5.57 32.61
N LYS A 35 -0.30 -6.27 33.73
CA LYS A 35 -0.92 -7.59 33.72
C LYS A 35 -2.45 -7.54 33.55
N ASN A 36 -3.09 -6.42 33.83
CA ASN A 36 -4.52 -6.27 33.59
C ASN A 36 -4.81 -6.15 32.10
N LYS A 37 -5.60 -7.07 31.60
CA LYS A 37 -6.09 -7.03 30.19
C LYS A 37 -7.01 -5.83 30.04
N LEU A 38 -6.53 -4.79 29.37
CA LEU A 38 -7.38 -3.67 28.98
C LEU A 38 -8.45 -4.15 27.99
N GLY A 39 -9.69 -3.71 28.20
CA GLY A 39 -10.75 -3.92 27.21
C GLY A 39 -10.37 -3.31 25.86
N THR A 40 -10.79 -3.96 24.78
CA THR A 40 -10.47 -3.56 23.41
C THR A 40 -10.80 -2.07 23.15
N GLU A 41 -11.93 -1.61 23.63
CA GLU A 41 -12.41 -0.24 23.44
C GLU A 41 -11.50 0.78 24.14
N VAL A 42 -11.10 0.53 25.39
CA VAL A 42 -10.18 1.39 26.13
C VAL A 42 -8.83 1.47 25.46
N ARG A 43 -8.32 0.33 24.95
CA ARG A 43 -7.08 0.26 24.20
C ARG A 43 -7.14 1.11 22.93
N VAL A 44 -8.23 1.01 22.17
CA VAL A 44 -8.43 1.83 20.96
C VAL A 44 -8.48 3.31 21.30
N ILE A 45 -9.19 3.71 22.34
CA ILE A 45 -9.24 5.11 22.80
C ILE A 45 -7.84 5.61 23.18
N LEU A 46 -7.07 4.82 23.92
CA LEU A 46 -5.70 5.19 24.28
C LEU A 46 -4.79 5.30 23.06
N ARG A 47 -4.87 4.36 22.10
CA ARG A 47 -4.12 4.45 20.85
C ARG A 47 -4.45 5.74 20.09
N MET A 48 -5.74 6.09 20.00
CA MET A 48 -6.17 7.34 19.34
C MET A 48 -5.66 8.59 20.05
N GLY A 49 -5.72 8.62 21.39
CA GLY A 49 -5.18 9.72 22.19
C GLY A 49 -3.68 9.87 22.04
N LEU A 50 -2.93 8.77 22.18
CA LEU A 50 -1.47 8.76 22.02
C LEU A 50 -1.03 9.14 20.61
N TYR A 51 -1.73 8.66 19.59
CA TYR A 51 -1.42 9.03 18.20
C TYR A 51 -1.58 10.54 17.97
N GLN A 52 -2.64 11.14 18.49
CA GLN A 52 -2.84 12.58 18.41
C GLN A 52 -1.72 13.34 19.14
N LEU A 53 -1.32 12.87 20.33
CA LEU A 53 -0.25 13.50 21.10
C LEU A 53 1.14 13.43 20.43
N LEU A 54 1.42 12.40 19.64
CA LEU A 54 2.74 12.15 19.06
C LEU A 54 2.88 12.61 17.60
N TYR A 55 1.80 12.52 16.83
CA TYR A 55 1.89 12.58 15.37
C TYR A 55 0.91 13.57 14.73
N MET A 56 0.12 14.30 15.54
CA MET A 56 -0.83 15.29 15.01
C MET A 56 -0.57 16.68 15.61
N ASP A 57 0.42 17.39 15.10
CA ASP A 57 0.86 18.69 15.59
C ASP A 57 -0.25 19.75 15.64
N SER A 58 -1.28 19.61 14.81
CA SER A 58 -2.43 20.49 14.78
C SER A 58 -3.43 20.26 15.93
N VAL A 59 -3.25 19.20 16.73
CA VAL A 59 -4.12 18.86 17.86
C VAL A 59 -3.44 19.23 19.17
N PRO A 60 -3.97 20.21 19.93
CA PRO A 60 -3.44 20.53 21.25
C PRO A 60 -3.54 19.33 22.21
N ASP A 61 -2.53 19.16 23.08
CA ASP A 61 -2.46 18.05 24.03
C ASP A 61 -3.70 17.92 24.92
N ASN A 62 -4.18 19.04 25.43
CA ASN A 62 -5.39 19.06 26.24
C ASN A 62 -6.63 18.60 25.47
N ALA A 63 -6.75 18.95 24.18
CA ALA A 63 -7.87 18.51 23.34
C ALA A 63 -7.82 17.00 23.10
N ALA A 64 -6.64 16.44 22.80
CA ALA A 64 -6.46 15.00 22.64
C ALA A 64 -6.85 14.21 23.89
N VAL A 65 -6.45 14.71 25.08
CA VAL A 65 -6.81 14.09 26.36
C VAL A 65 -8.31 14.20 26.62
N ASP A 66 -8.90 15.39 26.49
CA ASP A 66 -10.30 15.66 26.83
C ASP A 66 -11.25 14.86 25.93
N GLU A 67 -10.99 14.78 24.62
CA GLU A 67 -11.79 13.97 23.71
C GLU A 67 -11.66 12.47 23.99
N SER A 68 -10.47 11.99 24.33
CA SER A 68 -10.27 10.59 24.73
C SER A 68 -11.05 10.26 26.01
N VAL A 69 -11.06 11.16 27.00
CA VAL A 69 -11.84 11.01 28.24
C VAL A 69 -13.33 11.04 27.97
N LYS A 70 -13.81 11.93 27.08
CA LYS A 70 -15.23 11.97 26.67
C LYS A 70 -15.65 10.67 25.98
N LEU A 71 -14.82 10.13 25.10
CA LEU A 71 -15.08 8.84 24.45
C LEU A 71 -15.17 7.70 25.48
N ALA A 72 -14.24 7.65 26.45
CA ALA A 72 -14.27 6.66 27.50
C ALA A 72 -15.52 6.74 28.38
N LYS A 73 -15.98 7.96 28.69
CA LYS A 73 -17.25 8.18 29.46
C LYS A 73 -18.50 7.72 28.70
N LYS A 74 -18.52 7.88 27.37
CA LYS A 74 -19.65 7.46 26.53
C LYS A 74 -19.70 5.96 26.29
N ASN A 75 -18.60 5.27 26.55
CA ASN A 75 -18.50 3.83 26.34
C ASN A 75 -19.12 3.05 27.50
N ARG A 76 -19.31 1.75 27.32
CA ARG A 76 -19.90 0.84 28.33
C ARG A 76 -19.13 0.74 29.65
N ASN A 77 -17.94 1.33 29.72
CA ASN A 77 -17.12 1.36 30.94
C ASN A 77 -16.69 2.80 31.30
N PRO A 78 -17.59 3.62 31.87
CA PRO A 78 -17.25 5.00 32.28
C PRO A 78 -16.12 5.07 33.32
N ALA A 79 -15.95 4.01 34.14
CA ALA A 79 -14.87 3.93 35.14
C ALA A 79 -13.46 4.01 34.50
N ALA A 80 -13.33 3.59 33.22
CA ALA A 80 -12.07 3.67 32.51
C ALA A 80 -11.64 5.13 32.19
N SER A 81 -12.54 6.10 32.27
CA SER A 81 -12.24 7.50 31.94
C SER A 81 -11.14 8.09 32.83
N GLY A 82 -11.13 7.77 34.12
CA GLY A 82 -10.08 8.17 35.05
C GLY A 82 -8.71 7.60 34.69
N PHE A 83 -8.68 6.31 34.30
CA PHE A 83 -7.47 5.64 33.83
C PHE A 83 -6.95 6.26 32.53
N VAL A 84 -7.81 6.48 31.54
CA VAL A 84 -7.44 7.13 30.27
C VAL A 84 -6.82 8.51 30.53
N ASN A 85 -7.47 9.34 31.36
CA ASN A 85 -6.93 10.65 31.71
C ASN A 85 -5.57 10.57 32.41
N ALA A 86 -5.45 9.70 33.41
CA ALA A 86 -4.22 9.58 34.20
C ALA A 86 -3.05 9.14 33.31
N MET A 87 -3.26 8.15 32.46
CA MET A 87 -2.24 7.58 31.58
C MET A 87 -1.78 8.56 30.50
N LEU A 88 -2.70 9.25 29.82
CA LEU A 88 -2.32 10.24 28.80
C LEU A 88 -1.59 11.43 29.40
N ARG A 89 -2.04 11.93 30.57
CA ARG A 89 -1.34 13.00 31.28
C ARG A 89 0.02 12.59 31.83
N GLU A 90 0.19 11.34 32.26
CA GLU A 90 1.48 10.79 32.67
C GLU A 90 2.44 10.77 31.50
N PHE A 91 2.00 10.33 30.32
CA PHE A 91 2.80 10.34 29.10
C PHE A 91 3.26 11.75 28.71
N ILE A 92 2.38 12.76 28.81
CA ILE A 92 2.73 14.18 28.59
C ILE A 92 3.77 14.66 29.62
N ARG A 93 3.59 14.37 30.93
CA ARG A 93 4.55 14.76 31.98
C ARG A 93 5.93 14.17 31.80
N ASN A 94 6.04 13.03 31.14
CA ASN A 94 7.31 12.38 30.79
C ASN A 94 7.83 12.80 29.39
N ASP A 95 7.48 14.02 28.94
CA ASP A 95 7.93 14.61 27.68
C ASP A 95 7.62 13.73 26.46
N LYS A 96 6.55 12.93 26.52
CA LYS A 96 6.11 12.01 25.44
C LYS A 96 7.21 11.04 24.99
N LYS A 97 8.07 10.61 25.91
CA LYS A 97 9.19 9.71 25.62
C LYS A 97 8.71 8.32 25.28
N LEU A 98 9.26 7.77 24.20
CA LEU A 98 9.00 6.39 23.83
C LEU A 98 9.66 5.44 24.85
N PRO A 99 9.06 4.28 25.13
CA PRO A 99 9.66 3.24 25.93
C PRO A 99 11.00 2.78 25.33
N LYS A 100 11.94 2.40 26.18
CA LYS A 100 13.18 1.78 25.73
C LYS A 100 12.96 0.31 25.39
N GLY A 101 13.56 -0.14 24.32
CA GLY A 101 13.65 -1.55 23.98
C GLY A 101 14.65 -2.27 24.88
N ARG A 102 14.51 -3.58 25.05
CA ARG A 102 15.48 -4.42 25.79
C ARG A 102 16.80 -4.58 25.01
N ASN A 103 16.76 -4.33 23.71
CA ASN A 103 17.90 -4.37 22.80
C ASN A 103 17.63 -3.44 21.60
N ALA A 104 18.64 -3.25 20.75
CA ALA A 104 18.55 -2.36 19.58
C ALA A 104 17.43 -2.74 18.59
N THR A 105 17.13 -4.03 18.41
CA THR A 105 16.06 -4.49 17.53
C THR A 105 14.68 -4.08 18.06
N GLU A 106 14.47 -4.22 19.38
CA GLU A 106 13.22 -3.76 20.00
C GLU A 106 13.09 -2.23 19.99
N GLU A 107 14.19 -1.50 20.17
CA GLU A 107 14.18 -0.04 20.04
C GLU A 107 13.71 0.39 18.65
N LEU A 108 14.28 -0.20 17.59
CA LEU A 108 13.83 0.05 16.22
C LEU A 108 12.39 -0.38 15.99
N SER A 109 11.97 -1.52 16.56
CA SER A 109 10.60 -2.00 16.51
C SER A 109 9.62 -0.99 17.10
N ILE A 110 9.94 -0.41 18.24
CA ILE A 110 9.11 0.59 18.92
C ILE A 110 9.12 1.91 18.14
N GLU A 111 10.28 2.38 17.70
CA GLU A 111 10.44 3.66 17.02
C GLU A 111 9.70 3.70 15.67
N TYR A 112 9.84 2.64 14.86
CA TYR A 112 9.26 2.56 13.52
C TYR A 112 7.96 1.74 13.46
N SER A 113 7.45 1.29 14.61
CA SER A 113 6.24 0.46 14.68
C SER A 113 6.28 -0.75 13.76
N ALA A 114 7.41 -1.45 13.74
CA ALA A 114 7.63 -2.66 12.96
C ALA A 114 7.70 -3.88 13.89
N PRO A 115 7.15 -5.06 13.50
CA PRO A 115 7.29 -6.26 14.31
C PRO A 115 8.77 -6.63 14.51
N VAL A 116 9.10 -7.14 15.69
CA VAL A 116 10.49 -7.55 16.00
C VAL A 116 11.00 -8.56 14.98
N TRP A 117 10.18 -9.57 14.62
CA TRP A 117 10.56 -10.58 13.63
C TRP A 117 10.93 -9.98 12.26
N LEU A 118 10.23 -8.92 11.85
CA LEU A 118 10.50 -8.24 10.57
C LEU A 118 11.81 -7.46 10.63
N THR A 119 12.05 -6.74 11.73
CA THR A 119 13.30 -6.02 11.98
C THR A 119 14.48 -6.98 12.01
N GLU A 120 14.35 -8.14 12.68
CA GLU A 120 15.37 -9.20 12.70
C GLU A 120 15.60 -9.78 11.31
N LYS A 121 14.55 -10.09 10.57
CA LYS A 121 14.63 -10.60 9.19
C LYS A 121 15.39 -9.63 8.30
N TRP A 122 15.00 -8.38 8.25
CA TRP A 122 15.65 -7.37 7.40
C TRP A 122 17.09 -7.09 7.84
N THR A 123 17.38 -7.07 9.15
CA THR A 123 18.75 -6.93 9.64
C THR A 123 19.65 -8.10 9.21
N ARG A 124 19.12 -9.32 9.26
CA ARG A 124 19.86 -10.52 8.84
C ARG A 124 20.11 -10.57 7.34
N GLU A 125 19.13 -10.18 6.53
CA GLU A 125 19.17 -10.32 5.07
C GLU A 125 19.89 -9.15 4.38
N TYR A 126 19.75 -7.93 4.90
CA TYR A 126 20.24 -6.72 4.25
C TYR A 126 21.27 -5.95 5.06
N GLY A 127 21.52 -6.34 6.31
CA GLY A 127 22.37 -5.59 7.23
C GLY A 127 21.66 -4.43 7.93
N LYS A 128 22.32 -3.90 8.98
CA LYS A 128 21.70 -2.91 9.88
C LYS A 128 21.35 -1.59 9.19
N ASP A 129 22.24 -1.08 8.35
CA ASP A 129 22.06 0.25 7.74
C ASP A 129 20.91 0.25 6.73
N ILE A 130 20.83 -0.78 5.88
CA ILE A 130 19.72 -0.95 4.93
C ILE A 130 18.42 -1.20 5.69
N CYS A 131 18.42 -2.05 6.71
CA CYS A 131 17.25 -2.27 7.56
C CYS A 131 16.72 -0.95 8.15
N LEU A 132 17.59 -0.10 8.67
CA LEU A 132 17.20 1.20 9.21
C LEU A 132 16.53 2.09 8.16
N GLU A 133 17.09 2.16 6.95
CA GLU A 133 16.48 2.93 5.86
C GLU A 133 15.14 2.33 5.40
N MET A 134 15.01 1.01 5.36
CA MET A 134 13.74 0.32 5.08
C MET A 134 12.69 0.66 6.15
N LEU A 135 13.05 0.65 7.43
CA LEU A 135 12.16 0.99 8.53
C LEU A 135 11.71 2.46 8.46
N LYS A 136 12.64 3.40 8.25
CA LYS A 136 12.35 4.83 8.08
C LYS A 136 11.37 5.07 6.93
N THR A 137 11.60 4.41 5.79
CA THR A 137 10.78 4.57 4.59
C THR A 137 9.46 3.83 4.65
N SER A 138 9.29 2.89 5.59
CA SER A 138 8.07 2.09 5.79
C SER A 138 6.95 2.83 6.52
N VAL A 139 7.21 4.02 7.05
CA VAL A 139 6.26 4.82 7.84
C VAL A 139 5.97 6.17 7.18
N GLY A 140 4.87 6.78 7.59
CA GLY A 140 4.40 8.06 7.06
C GLY A 140 3.66 7.94 5.74
N GLN A 141 3.24 9.07 5.20
CA GLN A 141 2.42 9.09 3.99
C GLN A 141 3.22 8.58 2.77
N ALA A 142 2.69 7.54 2.12
CA ALA A 142 3.28 7.03 0.89
C ALA A 142 3.10 8.05 -0.25
N PRO A 143 4.13 8.25 -1.10
CA PRO A 143 3.98 9.10 -2.28
C PRO A 143 2.92 8.52 -3.23
N VAL A 144 2.08 9.37 -3.77
CA VAL A 144 1.13 8.96 -4.81
C VAL A 144 1.78 9.19 -6.16
N THR A 145 2.00 8.11 -6.90
CA THR A 145 2.47 8.18 -8.28
C THR A 145 1.35 7.77 -9.23
N ALA A 146 1.32 8.40 -10.37
CA ALA A 146 0.36 8.09 -11.43
C ALA A 146 1.09 7.97 -12.77
N ARG A 147 0.52 7.17 -13.64
CA ARG A 147 0.90 7.10 -15.04
C ARG A 147 -0.08 7.88 -15.89
N VAL A 148 0.42 8.67 -16.82
CA VAL A 148 -0.37 9.38 -17.82
C VAL A 148 -0.63 8.43 -18.99
N ASN A 149 -1.89 8.29 -19.37
CA ASN A 149 -2.33 7.53 -20.55
C ASN A 149 -2.08 8.37 -21.80
N THR A 150 -0.94 8.16 -22.42
CA THR A 150 -0.53 8.90 -23.62
C THR A 150 -1.06 8.33 -24.94
N VAL A 151 -1.88 7.27 -24.89
CA VAL A 151 -2.50 6.66 -26.09
C VAL A 151 -3.48 7.61 -26.76
N PHE A 152 -4.31 8.30 -25.96
CA PHE A 152 -5.38 9.17 -26.46
C PHE A 152 -5.18 10.65 -26.16
N HIS A 153 -4.26 10.97 -25.26
CA HIS A 153 -4.05 12.33 -24.77
C HIS A 153 -2.55 12.65 -24.74
N SER A 154 -2.17 13.87 -25.08
CA SER A 154 -0.79 14.27 -24.87
C SER A 154 -0.48 14.41 -23.39
N LEU A 155 0.77 14.15 -23.02
CA LEU A 155 1.26 14.36 -21.66
C LEU A 155 0.95 15.78 -21.18
N GLU A 156 1.29 16.77 -22.00
CA GLU A 156 1.13 18.21 -21.68
C GLU A 156 -0.35 18.55 -21.41
N SER A 157 -1.27 18.14 -22.29
CA SER A 157 -2.70 18.45 -22.09
C SER A 157 -3.29 17.81 -20.81
N THR A 158 -2.72 16.69 -20.36
CA THR A 158 -3.12 16.05 -19.12
C THR A 158 -2.56 16.78 -17.91
N LEU A 159 -1.32 17.25 -18.00
CA LEU A 159 -0.67 18.04 -16.95
C LEU A 159 -1.34 19.41 -16.78
N ASP A 160 -1.70 20.07 -17.89
CA ASP A 160 -2.45 21.33 -17.86
C ASP A 160 -3.80 21.16 -17.17
N MET A 161 -4.54 20.09 -17.50
CA MET A 161 -5.80 19.76 -16.83
C MET A 161 -5.63 19.54 -15.31
N LEU A 162 -4.58 18.83 -14.89
CA LEU A 162 -4.29 18.63 -13.46
C LEU A 162 -3.98 19.98 -12.78
N ALA A 163 -3.21 20.84 -13.43
CA ALA A 163 -2.89 22.18 -12.91
C ALA A 163 -4.13 23.07 -12.80
N GLU A 164 -5.03 23.05 -13.78
CA GLU A 164 -6.33 23.75 -13.74
C GLU A 164 -7.22 23.28 -12.59
N GLU A 165 -7.12 22.01 -12.21
CA GLU A 165 -7.81 21.44 -11.03
C GLU A 165 -7.09 21.75 -9.69
N GLY A 166 -5.99 22.52 -9.72
CA GLY A 166 -5.20 22.85 -8.54
C GLY A 166 -4.38 21.67 -8.00
N ILE A 167 -4.14 20.64 -8.82
CA ILE A 167 -3.31 19.50 -8.46
C ILE A 167 -1.86 19.80 -8.76
N THR A 168 -1.01 19.77 -7.75
CA THR A 168 0.44 19.88 -7.92
C THR A 168 1.07 18.53 -8.22
N PHE A 169 2.07 18.50 -9.09
CA PHE A 169 2.74 17.28 -9.49
C PHE A 169 4.23 17.53 -9.80
N GLU A 170 5.00 16.46 -9.78
CA GLU A 170 6.41 16.42 -10.17
C GLU A 170 6.59 15.38 -11.27
N ARG A 171 7.27 15.71 -12.36
CA ARG A 171 7.65 14.73 -13.39
C ARG A 171 8.81 13.88 -12.88
N LEU A 172 8.73 12.58 -13.06
CA LEU A 172 9.80 11.67 -12.68
C LEU A 172 10.64 11.32 -13.92
N SER A 173 11.92 11.71 -13.90
CA SER A 173 12.85 11.51 -15.04
C SER A 173 13.08 10.04 -15.43
N VAL A 174 12.79 9.11 -14.53
CA VAL A 174 12.98 7.66 -14.76
C VAL A 174 12.05 7.11 -15.84
N LEU A 175 10.82 7.63 -15.92
CA LEU A 175 9.81 7.24 -16.93
C LEU A 175 9.09 8.52 -17.38
N PRO A 176 9.02 8.80 -18.69
CA PRO A 176 8.47 10.05 -19.20
C PRO A 176 7.00 10.29 -18.86
N ASP A 177 6.21 9.21 -18.77
CA ASP A 177 4.77 9.26 -18.50
C ASP A 177 4.42 9.10 -17.01
N CYS A 178 5.43 9.08 -16.13
CA CYS A 178 5.24 8.93 -14.70
C CYS A 178 5.31 10.27 -13.99
N ILE A 179 4.28 10.56 -13.17
CA ILE A 179 4.23 11.76 -12.33
C ILE A 179 4.06 11.39 -10.86
N ARG A 180 4.63 12.19 -9.97
CA ARG A 180 4.30 12.16 -8.55
C ARG A 180 3.26 13.24 -8.28
N ILE A 181 2.14 12.87 -7.68
CA ILE A 181 1.07 13.81 -7.31
C ILE A 181 1.34 14.30 -5.89
N CYS A 182 1.38 15.63 -5.71
CA CYS A 182 1.67 16.30 -4.45
C CYS A 182 0.41 16.99 -3.92
N GLY A 183 0.11 16.82 -2.63
CA GLY A 183 -0.94 17.58 -1.95
C GLY A 183 -2.38 17.32 -2.41
N ALA A 184 -2.61 16.39 -3.31
CA ALA A 184 -3.96 16.06 -3.78
C ALA A 184 -4.76 15.31 -2.69
N GLY A 185 -6.06 15.57 -2.70
CA GLY A 185 -7.05 14.67 -2.08
C GLY A 185 -7.11 13.33 -2.82
N ALA A 186 -8.26 12.65 -2.80
CA ALA A 186 -8.45 11.43 -3.56
C ALA A 186 -8.33 11.70 -5.06
N VAL A 187 -7.29 11.18 -5.69
CA VAL A 187 -6.99 11.35 -7.13
C VAL A 187 -8.16 10.89 -8.00
N GLU A 188 -8.91 9.89 -7.53
CA GLU A 188 -10.08 9.33 -8.21
C GLU A 188 -11.22 10.34 -8.42
N HIS A 189 -11.19 11.46 -7.70
CA HIS A 189 -12.19 12.53 -7.85
C HIS A 189 -11.83 13.56 -8.92
N THR A 190 -10.58 13.58 -9.38
CA THR A 190 -10.13 14.49 -10.44
C THR A 190 -10.79 14.18 -11.77
N LYS A 191 -10.92 15.20 -12.61
CA LYS A 191 -11.43 15.07 -13.98
C LYS A 191 -10.47 14.22 -14.83
N ALA A 192 -9.15 14.46 -14.67
CA ALA A 192 -8.13 13.68 -15.36
C ALA A 192 -8.26 12.16 -15.09
N TYR A 193 -8.57 11.75 -13.85
CA TYR A 193 -8.81 10.34 -13.56
C TYR A 193 -10.11 9.82 -14.18
N LYS A 194 -11.22 10.56 -14.04
CA LYS A 194 -12.54 10.17 -14.56
C LYS A 194 -12.55 10.03 -16.08
N GLU A 195 -11.81 10.89 -16.79
CA GLU A 195 -11.68 10.86 -18.25
C GLU A 195 -10.65 9.82 -18.76
N GLY A 196 -10.06 9.03 -17.86
CA GLY A 196 -9.11 7.99 -18.26
C GLY A 196 -7.74 8.53 -18.70
N ARG A 197 -7.39 9.77 -18.36
CA ARG A 197 -6.10 10.37 -18.71
C ARG A 197 -4.97 9.89 -17.81
N ILE A 198 -5.28 9.43 -16.60
CA ILE A 198 -4.33 8.91 -15.64
C ILE A 198 -4.83 7.67 -14.92
N HIS A 199 -3.92 6.84 -14.45
CA HIS A 199 -4.20 5.85 -13.42
C HIS A 199 -3.10 5.86 -12.34
N VAL A 200 -3.52 5.56 -11.09
CA VAL A 200 -2.59 5.49 -9.95
C VAL A 200 -1.80 4.19 -10.03
N GLN A 201 -0.49 4.31 -10.04
CA GLN A 201 0.40 3.14 -10.06
C GLN A 201 1.77 3.49 -9.49
N ASP A 202 2.34 2.60 -8.68
CA ASP A 202 3.69 2.77 -8.15
C ASP A 202 4.75 2.79 -9.25
N LEU A 203 5.80 3.59 -9.06
CA LEU A 203 6.92 3.67 -9.98
C LEU A 203 7.56 2.29 -10.24
N SER A 204 7.76 1.48 -9.18
CA SER A 204 8.30 0.13 -9.32
C SER A 204 7.44 -0.79 -10.19
N SER A 205 6.10 -0.66 -10.11
CA SER A 205 5.18 -1.39 -10.98
C SER A 205 5.25 -0.92 -12.44
N GLN A 206 5.47 0.39 -12.68
CA GLN A 206 5.69 0.93 -14.02
C GLN A 206 7.02 0.46 -14.61
N LEU A 207 8.09 0.40 -13.78
CA LEU A 207 9.40 -0.14 -14.17
C LEU A 207 9.33 -1.64 -14.50
N CYS A 208 8.54 -2.41 -13.78
CA CYS A 208 8.28 -3.82 -14.10
C CYS A 208 7.70 -3.97 -15.52
N CYS A 209 6.73 -3.13 -15.88
CA CYS A 209 6.16 -3.13 -17.24
C CYS A 209 7.17 -2.63 -18.29
N ALA A 210 8.07 -1.71 -17.93
CA ALA A 210 9.15 -1.28 -18.80
C ALA A 210 10.17 -2.41 -19.05
N ALA A 211 10.49 -3.22 -18.02
CA ALA A 211 11.36 -4.39 -18.16
C ALA A 211 10.75 -5.49 -19.03
N LEU A 212 9.42 -5.65 -19.04
CA LEU A 212 8.74 -6.57 -19.94
C LEU A 212 8.88 -6.15 -21.40
N ASP A 213 8.99 -4.84 -21.64
CA ASP A 213 9.21 -4.21 -22.94
C ASP A 213 8.22 -4.67 -24.02
N PRO A 214 6.88 -4.57 -23.78
CA PRO A 214 5.89 -4.98 -24.74
C PRO A 214 5.92 -4.05 -25.96
N LYS A 215 5.69 -4.63 -27.15
CA LYS A 215 5.68 -3.93 -28.45
C LYS A 215 4.27 -3.92 -29.04
N GLU A 216 4.01 -2.97 -29.94
CA GLU A 216 2.77 -2.99 -30.74
C GLU A 216 2.60 -4.37 -31.41
N ASN A 217 1.37 -4.86 -31.42
CA ASN A 217 0.93 -6.14 -31.97
C ASN A 217 1.41 -7.41 -31.22
N ASP A 218 2.13 -7.28 -30.09
CA ASP A 218 2.42 -8.42 -29.24
C ASP A 218 1.13 -9.06 -28.69
N THR A 219 1.19 -10.36 -28.44
CA THR A 219 0.29 -11.04 -27.51
C THR A 219 0.95 -11.08 -26.13
N VAL A 220 0.29 -10.47 -25.16
CA VAL A 220 0.79 -10.42 -23.77
C VAL A 220 -0.15 -11.16 -22.83
N LEU A 221 0.39 -11.99 -21.94
CA LEU A 221 -0.35 -12.61 -20.84
C LEU A 221 0.04 -11.96 -19.52
N ASP A 222 -0.95 -11.55 -18.73
CA ASP A 222 -0.81 -11.11 -17.34
C ASP A 222 -1.64 -12.06 -16.46
N LEU A 223 -0.97 -13.00 -15.78
CA LEU A 223 -1.63 -14.15 -15.15
C LEU A 223 -2.14 -13.90 -13.73
N CYS A 224 -1.73 -12.78 -13.10
CA CYS A 224 -2.16 -12.36 -11.77
C CYS A 224 -2.50 -10.86 -11.77
N ALA A 225 -3.33 -10.44 -12.73
CA ALA A 225 -3.43 -9.07 -13.21
C ALA A 225 -4.09 -8.07 -12.26
N ALA A 226 -5.05 -8.52 -11.44
CA ALA A 226 -5.90 -7.59 -10.69
C ALA A 226 -5.16 -6.78 -9.60
N PRO A 227 -5.47 -5.49 -9.50
CA PRO A 227 -6.61 -4.74 -10.05
C PRO A 227 -6.42 -4.20 -11.49
N GLY A 228 -5.32 -4.49 -12.19
CA GLY A 228 -5.10 -4.15 -13.57
C GLY A 228 -4.01 -3.10 -13.84
N GLY A 229 -3.42 -2.51 -12.81
CA GLY A 229 -2.45 -1.42 -13.00
C GLY A 229 -1.31 -1.75 -13.97
N LYS A 230 -0.68 -2.94 -13.85
CA LYS A 230 0.36 -3.39 -14.78
C LYS A 230 -0.19 -3.69 -16.16
N THR A 231 -1.36 -4.35 -16.23
CA THR A 231 -2.10 -4.62 -17.48
C THR A 231 -2.36 -3.35 -18.29
N PHE A 232 -2.82 -2.27 -17.61
CA PHE A 232 -3.09 -0.99 -18.27
C PHE A 232 -1.80 -0.38 -18.82
N THR A 233 -0.73 -0.34 -18.02
CA THR A 233 0.57 0.15 -18.47
C THR A 233 1.12 -0.65 -19.66
N ILE A 234 0.94 -1.96 -19.67
CA ILE A 234 1.32 -2.82 -20.81
C ILE A 234 0.55 -2.40 -22.07
N ALA A 235 -0.77 -2.27 -22.00
CA ALA A 235 -1.61 -1.88 -23.12
C ALA A 235 -1.27 -0.46 -23.63
N GLU A 236 -0.99 0.48 -22.74
CA GLU A 236 -0.53 1.84 -23.09
C GLU A 236 0.81 1.80 -23.82
N ARG A 237 1.79 1.01 -23.33
CA ARG A 237 3.09 0.83 -23.99
C ARG A 237 2.99 0.17 -25.36
N MET A 238 1.97 -0.65 -25.58
CA MET A 238 1.61 -1.25 -26.87
C MET A 238 0.81 -0.28 -27.77
N ASN A 239 0.61 0.96 -27.34
CA ASN A 239 -0.21 1.94 -28.06
C ASN A 239 -1.62 1.41 -28.35
N ASN A 240 -2.19 0.63 -27.40
CA ASN A 240 -3.50 -0.04 -27.51
C ASN A 240 -3.63 -0.95 -28.75
N LYS A 241 -2.51 -1.51 -29.25
CA LYS A 241 -2.48 -2.42 -30.40
C LYS A 241 -2.01 -3.81 -29.96
N GLY A 242 -2.53 -4.87 -30.62
CA GLY A 242 -2.23 -6.25 -30.25
C GLY A 242 -3.24 -6.82 -29.25
N ARG A 243 -2.81 -7.67 -28.34
CA ARG A 243 -3.72 -8.37 -27.40
C ARG A 243 -3.08 -8.49 -26.02
N VAL A 244 -3.77 -8.01 -25.00
CA VAL A 244 -3.41 -8.22 -23.59
C VAL A 244 -4.48 -9.10 -22.94
N LEU A 245 -4.12 -10.33 -22.59
CA LEU A 245 -5.00 -11.28 -21.91
C LEU A 245 -4.65 -11.25 -20.42
N ALA A 246 -5.56 -10.72 -19.61
CA ALA A 246 -5.34 -10.44 -18.20
C ALA A 246 -6.25 -11.32 -17.32
N PHE A 247 -5.65 -12.04 -16.39
CA PHE A 247 -6.37 -13.01 -15.58
C PHE A 247 -6.19 -12.77 -14.09
N ASP A 248 -7.21 -13.12 -13.33
CA ASP A 248 -7.12 -13.26 -11.86
C ASP A 248 -7.92 -14.48 -11.41
N LEU A 249 -7.57 -15.04 -10.27
CA LEU A 249 -8.26 -16.20 -9.71
C LEU A 249 -9.72 -15.91 -9.36
N HIS A 250 -10.03 -14.66 -8.99
CA HIS A 250 -11.34 -14.26 -8.46
C HIS A 250 -12.11 -13.37 -9.46
N ARG A 251 -13.36 -13.74 -9.75
CA ARG A 251 -14.26 -13.02 -10.68
C ARG A 251 -14.43 -11.54 -10.34
N ASN A 252 -14.61 -11.22 -9.05
CA ASN A 252 -14.78 -9.84 -8.61
C ASN A 252 -13.51 -9.00 -8.85
N ARG A 253 -12.33 -9.60 -8.79
CA ARG A 253 -11.07 -8.93 -9.09
C ARG A 253 -10.86 -8.77 -10.59
N ALA A 254 -11.19 -9.78 -11.40
CA ALA A 254 -11.17 -9.67 -12.86
C ALA A 254 -12.09 -8.52 -13.36
N GLY A 255 -13.25 -8.32 -12.72
CA GLY A 255 -14.14 -7.19 -13.02
C GLY A 255 -13.52 -5.80 -12.79
N LEU A 256 -12.52 -5.66 -11.91
CA LEU A 256 -11.77 -4.41 -11.72
C LEU A 256 -10.90 -4.09 -12.94
N ILE A 257 -10.33 -5.12 -13.57
CA ILE A 257 -9.53 -4.98 -14.79
C ILE A 257 -10.44 -4.49 -15.94
N GLU A 258 -11.60 -5.13 -16.12
CA GLU A 258 -12.58 -4.74 -17.13
C GLU A 258 -13.02 -3.27 -16.98
N SER A 259 -13.36 -2.89 -15.74
CA SER A 259 -13.80 -1.52 -15.43
C SER A 259 -12.69 -0.49 -15.65
N GLY A 260 -11.47 -0.82 -15.28
CA GLY A 260 -10.30 0.05 -15.46
C GLY A 260 -9.94 0.21 -16.96
N ALA A 261 -9.91 -0.90 -17.70
CA ALA A 261 -9.65 -0.88 -19.14
C ALA A 261 -10.69 -0.01 -19.89
N LYS A 262 -11.97 -0.17 -19.56
CA LYS A 262 -13.05 0.65 -20.13
C LYS A 262 -12.88 2.13 -19.81
N ARG A 263 -12.54 2.49 -18.55
CA ARG A 263 -12.30 3.88 -18.15
C ARG A 263 -11.14 4.52 -18.91
N LEU A 264 -10.08 3.73 -19.18
CA LEU A 264 -8.87 4.18 -19.86
C LEU A 264 -8.97 4.09 -21.40
N GLY A 265 -10.05 3.51 -21.95
CA GLY A 265 -10.23 3.32 -23.39
C GLY A 265 -9.32 2.24 -24.01
N LEU A 266 -8.84 1.28 -23.20
CA LEU A 266 -7.85 0.28 -23.61
C LEU A 266 -8.55 -0.99 -24.12
N ASP A 267 -8.93 -1.00 -25.38
CA ASP A 267 -9.74 -2.06 -26.02
C ASP A 267 -8.94 -3.33 -26.35
N CYS A 268 -7.60 -3.26 -26.37
CA CYS A 268 -6.75 -4.43 -26.60
C CYS A 268 -6.71 -5.39 -25.40
N ILE A 269 -7.31 -5.00 -24.24
CA ILE A 269 -7.34 -5.81 -23.02
C ILE A 269 -8.59 -6.71 -23.01
N SER A 270 -8.38 -8.00 -22.75
CA SER A 270 -9.42 -8.96 -22.44
C SER A 270 -9.17 -9.54 -21.04
N ALA A 271 -10.11 -9.33 -20.13
CA ALA A 271 -9.99 -9.85 -18.77
C ALA A 271 -10.79 -11.14 -18.58
N GLY A 272 -10.29 -12.02 -17.69
CA GLY A 272 -10.93 -13.30 -17.41
C GLY A 272 -10.55 -13.89 -16.07
N VAL A 273 -11.20 -15.00 -15.72
CA VAL A 273 -10.87 -15.79 -14.54
C VAL A 273 -10.00 -16.97 -14.95
N ASN A 274 -8.85 -17.11 -14.32
CA ASN A 274 -7.98 -18.26 -14.49
C ASN A 274 -7.19 -18.55 -13.22
N ASN A 275 -6.90 -19.83 -12.99
CA ASN A 275 -5.97 -20.26 -11.96
C ASN A 275 -4.56 -20.35 -12.57
N ALA A 276 -3.72 -19.38 -12.31
CA ALA A 276 -2.36 -19.28 -12.85
C ALA A 276 -1.43 -20.47 -12.47
N LYS A 277 -1.83 -21.34 -11.53
CA LYS A 277 -1.10 -22.58 -11.21
C LYS A 277 -1.39 -23.72 -12.17
N VAL A 278 -2.41 -23.60 -13.02
CA VAL A 278 -2.89 -24.68 -13.89
C VAL A 278 -2.72 -24.24 -15.34
N TYR A 279 -1.97 -25.02 -16.10
CA TYR A 279 -1.80 -24.78 -17.52
C TYR A 279 -3.13 -25.04 -18.28
N ASP A 280 -3.55 -24.07 -19.08
CA ASP A 280 -4.73 -24.19 -19.95
C ASP A 280 -4.27 -24.21 -21.42
N GLU A 281 -4.41 -25.38 -22.06
CA GLU A 281 -4.05 -25.59 -23.48
C GLU A 281 -4.81 -24.68 -24.47
N LYS A 282 -5.94 -24.12 -24.05
CA LYS A 282 -6.72 -23.20 -24.86
C LYS A 282 -6.15 -21.79 -24.91
N MET A 283 -5.28 -21.45 -23.98
CA MET A 283 -4.63 -20.15 -23.99
C MET A 283 -3.48 -20.12 -24.99
N PRO A 284 -3.32 -19.02 -25.72
CA PRO A 284 -2.22 -18.91 -26.68
C PRO A 284 -0.89 -18.77 -25.99
N ARG A 285 0.18 -19.22 -26.63
CA ARG A 285 1.54 -18.78 -26.29
C ARG A 285 1.70 -17.30 -26.62
N ALA A 286 2.42 -16.57 -25.80
CA ALA A 286 2.55 -15.12 -25.84
C ALA A 286 3.99 -14.68 -26.14
N ASP A 287 4.11 -13.50 -26.73
CA ASP A 287 5.40 -12.83 -26.95
C ASP A 287 5.97 -12.34 -25.64
N LYS A 288 5.08 -11.93 -24.72
CA LYS A 288 5.42 -11.44 -23.39
C LYS A 288 4.49 -12.06 -22.35
N VAL A 289 5.07 -12.47 -21.22
CA VAL A 289 4.31 -13.00 -20.07
C VAL A 289 4.72 -12.24 -18.82
N LEU A 290 3.74 -11.68 -18.12
CA LEU A 290 3.92 -11.10 -16.79
C LEU A 290 3.42 -12.08 -15.73
N CYS A 291 4.30 -12.42 -14.80
CA CYS A 291 4.02 -13.19 -13.60
C CYS A 291 4.20 -12.30 -12.37
N ASP A 292 3.21 -11.42 -12.08
CA ASP A 292 3.17 -10.61 -10.85
C ASP A 292 2.56 -11.44 -9.72
N ALA A 293 3.36 -12.34 -9.16
CA ALA A 293 2.87 -13.39 -8.30
C ALA A 293 2.38 -12.88 -6.93
N PRO A 294 1.38 -13.55 -6.32
CA PRO A 294 0.95 -13.23 -4.96
C PRO A 294 2.13 -13.36 -3.99
N CYS A 295 2.29 -12.37 -3.10
CA CYS A 295 3.44 -12.30 -2.20
C CYS A 295 3.05 -11.80 -0.80
N SER A 296 4.04 -11.69 0.10
CA SER A 296 3.82 -11.18 1.46
C SER A 296 3.34 -9.71 1.49
N GLY A 297 3.70 -8.93 0.49
CA GLY A 297 3.39 -7.50 0.44
C GLY A 297 4.30 -6.63 1.31
N LEU A 298 5.40 -7.16 1.85
CA LEU A 298 6.27 -6.41 2.77
C LEU A 298 6.90 -5.16 2.14
N GLY A 299 7.01 -5.10 0.81
CA GLY A 299 7.47 -3.91 0.09
C GLY A 299 6.43 -2.79 -0.02
N VAL A 300 5.16 -3.05 0.36
CA VAL A 300 4.07 -2.06 0.29
C VAL A 300 3.45 -1.73 1.65
N ILE A 301 4.12 -2.06 2.75
CA ILE A 301 3.62 -1.83 4.12
C ILE A 301 3.34 -0.36 4.43
N ARG A 302 4.05 0.57 3.79
CA ARG A 302 3.78 2.02 3.90
C ARG A 302 2.38 2.39 3.40
N ARG A 303 1.83 1.66 2.41
CA ARG A 303 0.48 1.84 1.86
C ARG A 303 -0.56 0.99 2.57
N LYS A 304 -0.13 -0.17 3.07
CA LYS A 304 -0.96 -1.20 3.70
C LYS A 304 -0.35 -1.62 5.03
N PRO A 305 -0.43 -0.74 6.05
CA PRO A 305 0.23 -0.97 7.33
C PRO A 305 -0.29 -2.23 8.06
N GLU A 306 -1.49 -2.71 7.73
CA GLU A 306 -2.06 -3.93 8.28
C GLU A 306 -1.23 -5.19 7.96
N ILE A 307 -0.42 -5.17 6.91
CA ILE A 307 0.46 -6.29 6.55
C ILE A 307 1.49 -6.57 7.66
N LYS A 308 1.93 -5.55 8.39
CA LYS A 308 2.88 -5.70 9.51
C LYS A 308 2.37 -6.59 10.64
N TYR A 309 1.06 -6.75 10.76
CA TYR A 309 0.42 -7.49 11.85
C TYR A 309 0.13 -8.95 11.52
N LYS A 310 0.58 -9.40 10.34
CA LYS A 310 0.57 -10.82 9.99
C LYS A 310 1.71 -11.54 10.68
N GLU A 311 1.47 -12.82 10.99
CA GLU A 311 2.51 -13.69 11.54
C GLU A 311 3.42 -14.23 10.43
N PRO A 312 4.70 -14.55 10.71
CA PRO A 312 5.59 -15.17 9.71
C PRO A 312 5.00 -16.39 9.04
N SER A 313 4.29 -17.24 9.78
CA SER A 313 3.61 -18.46 9.29
C SER A 313 2.54 -18.19 8.21
N ASP A 314 1.99 -16.97 8.15
CA ASP A 314 1.03 -16.59 7.09
C ASP A 314 1.69 -16.56 5.71
N PHE A 315 3.01 -16.56 5.66
CA PHE A 315 3.79 -16.46 4.41
C PHE A 315 4.45 -17.78 3.98
N ASP A 316 4.42 -18.83 4.81
CA ASP A 316 5.16 -20.07 4.59
C ASP A 316 4.81 -20.78 3.28
N ARG A 317 3.56 -20.68 2.82
CA ARG A 317 3.07 -21.31 1.59
C ARG A 317 3.29 -20.48 0.33
N LEU A 318 3.69 -19.21 0.48
CA LEU A 318 3.83 -18.32 -0.68
C LEU A 318 4.92 -18.75 -1.66
N PRO A 319 6.11 -19.19 -1.24
CA PRO A 319 7.17 -19.62 -2.17
C PRO A 319 6.72 -20.77 -3.08
N GLU A 320 6.00 -21.75 -2.54
CA GLU A 320 5.46 -22.88 -3.32
C GLU A 320 4.44 -22.40 -4.35
N ILE A 321 3.51 -21.55 -3.93
CA ILE A 321 2.49 -20.95 -4.82
C ILE A 321 3.14 -20.12 -5.93
N GLN A 322 4.14 -19.32 -5.59
CA GLN A 322 4.88 -18.50 -6.54
C GLN A 322 5.63 -19.35 -7.57
N TYR A 323 6.27 -20.43 -7.11
CA TYR A 323 6.98 -21.35 -7.99
C TYR A 323 6.04 -22.05 -8.96
N ASP A 324 4.88 -22.53 -8.50
CA ASP A 324 3.88 -23.16 -9.36
C ASP A 324 3.37 -22.20 -10.44
N ILE A 325 3.07 -20.95 -10.06
CA ILE A 325 2.62 -19.92 -10.99
C ILE A 325 3.72 -19.57 -11.99
N LEU A 326 4.96 -19.40 -11.53
CA LEU A 326 6.11 -19.09 -12.40
C LEU A 326 6.36 -20.21 -13.41
N LYS A 327 6.33 -21.47 -12.97
CA LYS A 327 6.47 -22.64 -13.82
C LYS A 327 5.42 -22.65 -14.92
N THR A 328 4.15 -22.50 -14.56
CA THR A 328 3.05 -22.44 -15.53
C THR A 328 3.18 -21.23 -16.46
N SER A 329 3.59 -20.08 -15.95
CA SER A 329 3.83 -18.87 -16.75
C SER A 329 4.89 -19.10 -17.82
N ALA A 330 5.95 -19.84 -17.52
CA ALA A 330 7.02 -20.12 -18.45
C ALA A 330 6.56 -20.98 -19.65
N GLU A 331 5.57 -21.86 -19.45
CA GLU A 331 5.03 -22.71 -20.52
C GLU A 331 4.25 -21.90 -21.59
N TYR A 332 3.76 -20.72 -21.24
CA TYR A 332 3.07 -19.84 -22.20
C TYR A 332 4.00 -18.96 -23.03
N VAL A 333 5.28 -18.91 -22.72
CA VAL A 333 6.22 -18.04 -23.46
C VAL A 333 6.55 -18.67 -24.83
N LYS A 334 6.44 -17.90 -25.90
CA LYS A 334 6.95 -18.30 -27.22
C LYS A 334 8.49 -18.41 -27.19
N VAL A 335 9.05 -19.18 -28.09
CA VAL A 335 10.50 -19.19 -28.34
C VAL A 335 10.93 -17.78 -28.74
N GLY A 336 11.92 -17.22 -28.04
CA GLY A 336 12.36 -15.84 -28.21
C GLY A 336 11.51 -14.79 -27.48
N GLY A 337 10.43 -15.21 -26.79
CA GLY A 337 9.61 -14.34 -25.96
C GLY A 337 10.26 -13.97 -24.62
N THR A 338 9.60 -13.11 -23.86
CA THR A 338 10.08 -12.61 -22.55
C THR A 338 9.10 -12.97 -21.44
N LEU A 339 9.62 -13.50 -20.33
CA LEU A 339 8.90 -13.64 -19.07
C LEU A 339 9.47 -12.66 -18.05
N VAL A 340 8.62 -11.88 -17.41
CA VAL A 340 8.99 -11.07 -16.24
C VAL A 340 8.28 -11.62 -15.01
N TYR A 341 9.06 -11.98 -14.00
CA TYR A 341 8.56 -12.34 -12.67
C TYR A 341 8.71 -11.14 -11.76
N SER A 342 7.64 -10.79 -11.05
CA SER A 342 7.63 -9.69 -10.08
C SER A 342 6.86 -10.04 -8.82
N THR A 343 7.24 -9.39 -7.72
CA THR A 343 6.54 -9.44 -6.44
C THR A 343 6.59 -8.07 -5.78
N CYS A 344 5.62 -7.78 -4.91
CA CYS A 344 5.63 -6.57 -4.06
C CYS A 344 6.23 -6.84 -2.67
N THR A 345 7.18 -7.76 -2.57
CA THR A 345 7.92 -8.06 -1.34
C THR A 345 9.38 -7.66 -1.46
N LEU A 346 10.02 -7.51 -0.30
CA LEU A 346 11.46 -7.30 -0.14
C LEU A 346 12.04 -8.52 0.57
#